data_b850461d800bdf8bc134a19598c42394
#
_entry.id   b850461d800bdf8bc134a19598c42394
#
_cell.length_a   1.000
_cell.length_b   1.000
_cell.length_c   1.000
_cell.angle_alpha   90.00
_cell.angle_beta   90.00
_cell.angle_gamma   90.00
#
_symmetry.space_group_name_H-M   'P 1'
#
loop_
_entity.id
_entity.type
_entity.pdbx_description
1 polymer ?
#
loop_
_entity_poly.entity_id
_entity_poly.type
_entity_poly.pdbx_seq_one_letter_code
_entity_poly.pdbx_strand_id
1 'polypeptide(L)'
;MSSIAIRLLLIFSCALSSLPAHAAQHVILVVGDSLSAAYGINQDEGWVALLQRRLEKEHPGYSVVNASISGDTTRGGLGRIDTALRTHAPAVVVVELGGNDGLRGLPLKEMRSNLSAIISKSLAFNARVLLVGMRIPPNYGPLYTREFATIFTELAKQFEIACVPFLLDGVALDPQLLQGDGIHPLAVAQPRLLENVWPHLAPLLR
;
A
#
# COMPACT_ATOMS: atom_id res chain seq x y z
N MET A 1 61.38 25.30 55.03
CA MET A 1 61.04 25.74 53.64
C MET A 1 60.20 24.64 53.02
N SER A 2 58.88 24.79 53.07
CA SER A 2 57.93 23.72 52.62
C SER A 2 57.38 24.08 51.27
N SER A 3 57.58 23.21 50.26
CA SER A 3 57.04 23.35 48.92
C SER A 3 55.68 22.64 48.82
N ILE A 4 54.64 23.42 48.60
CA ILE A 4 53.28 22.92 48.43
C ILE A 4 53.11 22.64 46.90
N ALA A 5 53.01 21.37 46.58
CA ALA A 5 52.69 20.94 45.17
C ALA A 5 51.18 20.95 44.95
N ILE A 6 50.67 21.89 44.16
CA ILE A 6 49.30 21.95 43.74
C ILE A 6 49.08 20.94 42.59
N ARG A 7 48.32 19.86 42.82
CA ARG A 7 47.86 18.92 41.78
C ARG A 7 46.60 19.47 41.13
N LEU A 8 46.72 19.94 39.88
CA LEU A 8 45.60 20.33 39.05
C LEU A 8 44.91 19.04 38.54
N LEU A 9 43.69 18.78 38.97
CA LEU A 9 42.84 17.67 38.50
C LEU A 9 42.05 18.17 37.28
N LEU A 10 42.49 17.82 36.06
CA LEU A 10 41.73 18.06 34.83
C LEU A 10 40.60 17.05 34.73
N ILE A 11 39.36 17.49 35.03
CA ILE A 11 38.14 16.73 34.79
C ILE A 11 37.82 16.86 33.31
N PHE A 12 38.12 15.80 32.52
CA PHE A 12 37.73 15.68 31.11
C PHE A 12 36.26 15.26 31.06
N SER A 13 35.37 16.24 30.93
CA SER A 13 33.94 15.99 30.75
C SER A 13 33.71 15.46 29.34
N CYS A 14 33.58 14.14 29.18
CA CYS A 14 33.13 13.51 27.93
C CYS A 14 31.64 13.79 27.74
N ALA A 15 31.31 14.86 26.99
CA ALA A 15 29.97 15.07 26.50
C ALA A 15 29.68 13.95 25.48
N LEU A 16 28.98 12.90 25.92
CA LEU A 16 28.39 11.94 24.98
C LEU A 16 27.28 12.68 24.20
N SER A 17 27.64 13.12 23.00
CA SER A 17 26.67 13.57 21.99
C SER A 17 25.82 12.35 21.60
N SER A 18 24.63 12.21 22.18
CA SER A 18 23.64 11.26 21.71
C SER A 18 23.23 11.67 20.29
N LEU A 19 23.82 11.01 19.30
CA LEU A 19 23.30 11.08 17.93
C LEU A 19 21.84 10.60 17.98
N PRO A 20 20.89 11.34 17.39
CA PRO A 20 19.53 10.87 17.31
C PRO A 20 19.56 9.52 16.55
N ALA A 21 19.17 8.44 17.23
CA ALA A 21 18.94 7.18 16.56
C ALA A 21 17.86 7.44 15.50
N HIS A 22 18.24 7.45 14.23
CA HIS A 22 17.29 7.48 13.13
C HIS A 22 16.49 6.18 13.26
N ALA A 23 15.27 6.27 13.81
CA ALA A 23 14.38 5.11 13.89
C ALA A 23 14.25 4.56 12.49
N ALA A 24 14.50 3.25 12.31
CA ALA A 24 14.39 2.60 11.03
C ALA A 24 12.98 2.89 10.45
N GLN A 25 12.94 3.56 9.31
CA GLN A 25 11.69 3.93 8.69
C GLN A 25 11.02 2.68 8.12
N HIS A 26 9.81 2.36 8.60
CA HIS A 26 9.05 1.23 8.08
C HIS A 26 8.43 1.59 6.73
N VAL A 27 8.63 0.74 5.72
CA VAL A 27 8.10 0.95 4.38
C VAL A 27 6.73 0.29 4.23
N ILE A 28 5.78 1.03 3.68
CA ILE A 28 4.53 0.52 3.11
C ILE A 28 4.73 0.46 1.59
N LEU A 29 4.75 -0.74 1.03
CA LEU A 29 4.87 -0.94 -0.41
C LEU A 29 3.49 -1.09 -1.02
N VAL A 30 3.11 -0.19 -1.92
CA VAL A 30 1.87 -0.30 -2.70
C VAL A 30 2.18 -0.95 -4.04
N VAL A 31 1.61 -2.11 -4.29
CA VAL A 31 1.69 -2.85 -5.55
C VAL A 31 0.30 -2.82 -6.19
N GLY A 32 0.11 -1.90 -7.10
CA GLY A 32 -1.19 -1.61 -7.69
C GLY A 32 -1.13 -1.37 -9.19
N ASP A 33 -2.25 -0.94 -9.72
CA ASP A 33 -2.43 -0.58 -11.12
C ASP A 33 -2.66 0.95 -11.31
N SER A 34 -3.48 1.34 -12.29
CA SER A 34 -3.76 2.74 -12.62
C SER A 34 -4.44 3.52 -11.48
N LEU A 35 -5.23 2.86 -10.64
CA LEU A 35 -5.94 3.51 -9.54
C LEU A 35 -4.98 3.98 -8.45
N SER A 36 -3.91 3.24 -8.20
CA SER A 36 -2.86 3.60 -7.25
C SER A 36 -1.74 4.42 -7.89
N ALA A 37 -1.56 4.33 -9.23
CA ALA A 37 -0.57 5.10 -9.99
C ALA A 37 -1.03 6.55 -10.29
N ALA A 38 -2.21 6.97 -9.84
CA ALA A 38 -2.81 8.29 -10.11
C ALA A 38 -2.97 8.58 -11.61
N TYR A 39 -3.46 7.58 -12.38
CA TYR A 39 -3.66 7.73 -13.82
C TYR A 39 -4.59 8.91 -14.15
N GLY A 40 -4.16 9.78 -15.07
CA GLY A 40 -4.95 10.91 -15.57
C GLY A 40 -5.06 12.13 -14.63
N ILE A 41 -4.40 12.09 -13.47
CA ILE A 41 -4.30 13.20 -12.51
C ILE A 41 -2.83 13.44 -12.11
N ASN A 42 -2.54 14.52 -11.36
CA ASN A 42 -1.22 14.70 -10.80
C ASN A 42 -0.92 13.62 -9.75
N GLN A 43 0.31 13.11 -9.73
CA GLN A 43 0.69 12.03 -8.81
C GLN A 43 0.52 12.41 -7.33
N ASP A 44 0.81 13.64 -6.98
CA ASP A 44 0.66 14.17 -5.60
C ASP A 44 -0.81 14.38 -5.19
N GLU A 45 -1.77 14.32 -6.11
CA GLU A 45 -3.19 14.31 -5.79
C GLU A 45 -3.74 12.89 -5.55
N GLY A 46 -3.00 11.83 -5.98
CA GLY A 46 -3.42 10.44 -5.83
C GLY A 46 -3.52 9.98 -4.37
N TRP A 47 -4.40 9.01 -4.10
CA TRP A 47 -4.65 8.52 -2.74
C TRP A 47 -3.37 8.00 -2.04
N VAL A 48 -2.40 7.46 -2.79
CA VAL A 48 -1.12 6.98 -2.23
C VAL A 48 -0.26 8.16 -1.75
N ALA A 49 -0.25 9.28 -2.47
CA ALA A 49 0.43 10.49 -2.01
C ALA A 49 -0.29 11.14 -0.82
N LEU A 50 -1.63 11.08 -0.79
CA LEU A 50 -2.42 11.50 0.37
C LEU A 50 -2.11 10.64 1.59
N LEU A 51 -1.94 9.32 1.40
CA LEU A 51 -1.52 8.39 2.45
C LEU A 51 -0.15 8.79 3.02
N GLN A 52 0.84 9.10 2.18
CA GLN A 52 2.16 9.56 2.65
C GLN A 52 2.02 10.80 3.55
N ARG A 53 1.25 11.82 3.12
CA ARG A 53 1.01 13.03 3.92
C ARG A 53 0.29 12.77 5.25
N ARG A 54 -0.59 11.78 5.29
CA ARG A 54 -1.26 11.36 6.54
C ARG A 54 -0.29 10.67 7.48
N LEU A 55 0.55 9.78 6.96
CA LEU A 55 1.56 9.08 7.76
C LEU A 55 2.59 10.02 8.38
N GLU A 56 3.02 11.05 7.67
CA GLU A 56 3.94 12.07 8.19
C GLU A 56 3.40 12.74 9.48
N LYS A 57 2.08 12.86 9.61
CA LYS A 57 1.41 13.47 10.76
C LYS A 57 1.07 12.46 11.86
N GLU A 58 0.54 11.30 11.48
CA GLU A 58 -0.04 10.33 12.41
C GLU A 58 0.91 9.18 12.75
N HIS A 59 1.82 8.80 11.83
CA HIS A 59 2.75 7.68 11.95
C HIS A 59 4.12 8.01 11.32
N PRO A 60 4.90 8.97 11.86
CA PRO A 60 6.12 9.49 11.21
C PRO A 60 7.24 8.45 11.05
N GLY A 61 7.10 7.27 11.68
CA GLY A 61 8.02 6.14 11.47
C GLY A 61 7.73 5.32 10.19
N TYR A 62 6.72 5.71 9.39
CA TYR A 62 6.35 5.03 8.16
C TYR A 62 6.53 5.90 6.94
N SER A 63 6.94 5.29 5.82
CA SER A 63 6.96 5.90 4.49
C SER A 63 6.26 5.00 3.48
N VAL A 64 5.80 5.59 2.37
CA VAL A 64 5.15 4.86 1.28
C VAL A 64 6.06 4.77 0.07
N VAL A 65 6.20 3.58 -0.48
CA VAL A 65 6.76 3.35 -1.81
C VAL A 65 5.62 2.93 -2.74
N ASN A 66 5.31 3.78 -3.72
CA ASN A 66 4.32 3.46 -4.73
C ASN A 66 4.99 2.74 -5.91
N ALA A 67 4.80 1.43 -5.99
CA ALA A 67 5.29 0.59 -7.08
C ALA A 67 4.15 0.20 -8.05
N SER A 68 3.10 1.03 -8.15
CA SER A 68 1.96 0.78 -9.03
C SER A 68 2.27 1.11 -10.48
N ILE A 69 1.74 0.31 -11.40
CA ILE A 69 1.93 0.46 -12.85
C ILE A 69 0.56 0.47 -13.54
N SER A 70 0.23 1.56 -14.23
CA SER A 70 -1.03 1.67 -14.96
C SER A 70 -1.21 0.52 -15.96
N GLY A 71 -2.38 -0.10 -15.95
CA GLY A 71 -2.72 -1.24 -16.82
C GLY A 71 -2.16 -2.58 -16.35
N ASP A 72 -1.48 -2.64 -15.19
CA ASP A 72 -0.92 -3.88 -14.68
C ASP A 72 -2.02 -4.88 -14.27
N THR A 73 -1.73 -6.15 -14.48
CA THR A 73 -2.58 -7.29 -14.08
C THR A 73 -1.98 -7.98 -12.87
N THR A 74 -2.73 -8.91 -12.29
CA THR A 74 -2.20 -9.75 -11.21
C THR A 74 -0.97 -10.56 -11.67
N ARG A 75 -0.89 -10.94 -12.95
CA ARG A 75 0.28 -11.61 -13.54
C ARG A 75 1.50 -10.69 -13.59
N GLY A 76 1.32 -9.43 -14.00
CA GLY A 76 2.41 -8.45 -14.02
C GLY A 76 2.91 -8.16 -12.61
N GLY A 77 2.00 -7.91 -11.66
CA GLY A 77 2.35 -7.74 -10.24
C GLY A 77 3.12 -8.93 -9.67
N LEU A 78 2.68 -10.17 -9.98
CA LEU A 78 3.40 -11.39 -9.57
C LEU A 78 4.82 -11.45 -10.14
N GLY A 79 4.99 -11.01 -11.40
CA GLY A 79 6.31 -11.03 -12.05
C GLY A 79 7.35 -10.11 -11.41
N ARG A 80 6.90 -9.06 -10.68
CA ARG A 80 7.78 -8.04 -10.08
C ARG A 80 7.83 -8.04 -8.55
N ILE A 81 6.94 -8.79 -7.89
CA ILE A 81 6.83 -8.73 -6.43
C ILE A 81 8.12 -9.13 -5.70
N ASP A 82 8.83 -10.17 -6.13
CA ASP A 82 10.05 -10.62 -5.48
C ASP A 82 11.15 -9.55 -5.49
N THR A 83 11.28 -8.82 -6.61
CA THR A 83 12.23 -7.72 -6.71
C THR A 83 11.81 -6.55 -5.82
N ALA A 84 10.53 -6.18 -5.83
CA ALA A 84 10.01 -5.11 -4.99
C ALA A 84 10.20 -5.40 -3.49
N LEU A 85 9.92 -6.63 -3.04
CA LEU A 85 10.13 -7.06 -1.66
C LEU A 85 11.60 -6.95 -1.24
N ARG A 86 12.52 -7.45 -2.07
CA ARG A 86 13.96 -7.38 -1.77
C ARG A 86 14.49 -5.94 -1.76
N THR A 87 14.01 -5.11 -2.69
CA THR A 87 14.50 -3.72 -2.83
C THR A 87 14.04 -2.85 -1.68
N HIS A 88 12.80 -3.01 -1.24
CA HIS A 88 12.17 -2.08 -0.30
C HIS A 88 12.04 -2.63 1.13
N ALA A 89 12.23 -3.94 1.34
CA ALA A 89 12.08 -4.61 2.64
C ALA A 89 10.85 -4.13 3.43
N PRO A 90 9.62 -4.18 2.85
CA PRO A 90 8.46 -3.51 3.41
C PRO A 90 7.98 -4.17 4.71
N ALA A 91 7.51 -3.35 5.65
CA ALA A 91 6.78 -3.79 6.83
C ALA A 91 5.31 -4.13 6.49
N VAL A 92 4.75 -3.46 5.48
CA VAL A 92 3.39 -3.68 4.98
C VAL A 92 3.40 -3.69 3.45
N VAL A 93 2.68 -4.62 2.85
CA VAL A 93 2.40 -4.63 1.40
C VAL A 93 0.91 -4.41 1.19
N VAL A 94 0.57 -3.38 0.43
CA VAL A 94 -0.79 -3.12 -0.06
C VAL A 94 -0.89 -3.67 -1.47
N VAL A 95 -1.78 -4.65 -1.68
CA VAL A 95 -2.00 -5.28 -2.99
C VAL A 95 -3.30 -4.76 -3.57
N GLU A 96 -3.19 -3.89 -4.59
CA GLU A 96 -4.32 -3.27 -5.29
C GLU A 96 -4.23 -3.67 -6.77
N LEU A 97 -4.61 -4.90 -7.09
CA LEU A 97 -4.54 -5.51 -8.42
C LEU A 97 -5.77 -6.40 -8.67
N GLY A 98 -6.03 -6.66 -9.94
CA GLY A 98 -7.11 -7.51 -10.40
C GLY A 98 -8.15 -6.76 -11.23
N GLY A 99 -8.25 -5.42 -11.09
CA GLY A 99 -9.14 -4.60 -11.90
C GLY A 99 -8.95 -4.86 -13.40
N ASN A 100 -7.70 -4.84 -13.87
CA ASN A 100 -7.37 -5.11 -15.26
C ASN A 100 -7.62 -6.56 -15.70
N ASP A 101 -7.46 -7.53 -14.80
CA ASP A 101 -7.82 -8.93 -15.09
C ASP A 101 -9.33 -9.03 -15.35
N GLY A 102 -10.14 -8.42 -14.47
CA GLY A 102 -11.60 -8.42 -14.60
C GLY A 102 -12.08 -7.68 -15.84
N LEU A 103 -11.60 -6.46 -16.11
CA LEU A 103 -11.98 -5.63 -17.24
C LEU A 103 -11.59 -6.26 -18.60
N ARG A 104 -10.56 -7.10 -18.64
CA ARG A 104 -10.14 -7.85 -19.84
C ARG A 104 -10.79 -9.21 -19.95
N GLY A 105 -11.66 -9.59 -19.00
CA GLY A 105 -12.30 -10.91 -18.99
C GLY A 105 -11.33 -12.07 -18.85
N LEU A 106 -10.20 -11.86 -18.15
CA LEU A 106 -9.21 -12.93 -17.96
C LEU A 106 -9.73 -14.02 -17.02
N PRO A 107 -9.18 -15.24 -17.09
CA PRO A 107 -9.64 -16.34 -16.26
C PRO A 107 -9.51 -16.02 -14.76
N LEU A 108 -10.61 -16.02 -14.02
CA LEU A 108 -10.62 -15.72 -12.58
C LEU A 108 -9.76 -16.69 -11.77
N LYS A 109 -9.60 -17.93 -12.23
CA LYS A 109 -8.71 -18.90 -11.62
C LYS A 109 -7.24 -18.45 -11.64
N GLU A 110 -6.79 -17.84 -12.73
CA GLU A 110 -5.43 -17.30 -12.85
C GLU A 110 -5.25 -16.07 -11.97
N MET A 111 -6.21 -15.14 -11.99
CA MET A 111 -6.22 -13.97 -11.12
C MET A 111 -6.10 -14.39 -9.63
N ARG A 112 -6.94 -15.34 -9.20
CA ARG A 112 -6.89 -15.88 -7.85
C ARG A 112 -5.52 -16.50 -7.50
N SER A 113 -4.97 -17.31 -8.40
CA SER A 113 -3.66 -17.93 -8.21
C SER A 113 -2.54 -16.90 -8.09
N ASN A 114 -2.55 -15.87 -8.93
CA ASN A 114 -1.55 -14.81 -8.91
C ASN A 114 -1.63 -13.99 -7.62
N LEU A 115 -2.83 -13.56 -7.20
CA LEU A 115 -3.04 -12.85 -5.93
C LEU A 115 -2.60 -13.70 -4.73
N SER A 116 -2.97 -14.98 -4.71
CA SER A 116 -2.54 -15.93 -3.67
C SER A 116 -1.01 -16.01 -3.59
N ALA A 117 -0.32 -16.08 -4.73
CA ALA A 117 1.14 -16.13 -4.78
C ALA A 117 1.78 -14.82 -4.32
N ILE A 118 1.23 -13.65 -4.70
CA ILE A 118 1.70 -12.35 -4.23
C ILE A 118 1.57 -12.25 -2.71
N ILE A 119 0.41 -12.63 -2.16
CA ILE A 119 0.16 -12.63 -0.71
C ILE A 119 1.14 -13.55 0.01
N SER A 120 1.29 -14.81 -0.45
CA SER A 120 2.20 -15.78 0.16
C SER A 120 3.65 -15.31 0.18
N LYS A 121 4.13 -14.71 -0.93
CA LYS A 121 5.49 -14.15 -1.01
C LYS A 121 5.68 -12.98 -0.05
N SER A 122 4.70 -12.10 0.05
CA SER A 122 4.74 -10.96 0.97
C SER A 122 4.78 -11.42 2.44
N LEU A 123 3.94 -12.38 2.81
CA LEU A 123 3.94 -12.97 4.16
C LEU A 123 5.25 -13.69 4.48
N ALA A 124 5.81 -14.47 3.52
CA ALA A 124 7.10 -15.14 3.66
C ALA A 124 8.26 -14.14 3.84
N PHE A 125 8.09 -12.90 3.40
CA PHE A 125 9.02 -11.79 3.61
C PHE A 125 8.81 -11.07 4.96
N ASN A 126 7.96 -11.61 5.85
CA ASN A 126 7.53 -11.04 7.12
C ASN A 126 6.79 -9.68 6.99
N ALA A 127 6.28 -9.34 5.82
CA ALA A 127 5.42 -8.17 5.64
C ALA A 127 3.97 -8.50 6.02
N ARG A 128 3.30 -7.57 6.68
CA ARG A 128 1.83 -7.61 6.81
C ARG A 128 1.21 -7.28 5.47
N VAL A 129 0.07 -7.86 5.16
CA VAL A 129 -0.59 -7.67 3.86
C VAL A 129 -1.95 -7.02 4.04
N LEU A 130 -2.23 -5.99 3.25
CA LEU A 130 -3.55 -5.44 3.01
C LEU A 130 -3.96 -5.75 1.58
N LEU A 131 -4.99 -6.56 1.40
CA LEU A 131 -5.57 -6.81 0.09
C LEU A 131 -6.67 -5.78 -0.18
N VAL A 132 -6.64 -5.15 -1.35
CA VAL A 132 -7.62 -4.14 -1.74
C VAL A 132 -8.61 -4.73 -2.73
N GLY A 133 -9.86 -4.86 -2.28
CA GLY A 133 -10.94 -5.45 -3.07
C GLY A 133 -11.42 -4.52 -4.18
N MET A 134 -11.79 -5.14 -5.29
CA MET A 134 -12.25 -4.49 -6.51
C MET A 134 -13.60 -5.04 -6.95
N ARG A 135 -14.34 -4.25 -7.72
CA ARG A 135 -15.55 -4.67 -8.44
C ARG A 135 -15.45 -4.21 -9.88
N ILE A 136 -16.06 -4.96 -10.77
CA ILE A 136 -16.15 -4.62 -12.19
C ILE A 136 -17.59 -4.28 -12.56
N PRO A 137 -17.81 -3.51 -13.64
CA PRO A 137 -19.15 -3.12 -14.08
C PRO A 137 -20.08 -4.32 -14.34
N PRO A 138 -21.39 -4.18 -14.09
CA PRO A 138 -22.35 -5.29 -14.17
C PRO A 138 -22.57 -5.85 -15.57
N ASN A 139 -22.19 -5.11 -16.62
CA ASN A 139 -22.28 -5.56 -18.02
C ASN A 139 -21.38 -6.75 -18.38
N TYR A 140 -20.46 -7.16 -17.48
CA TYR A 140 -19.69 -8.40 -17.60
C TYR A 140 -20.49 -9.66 -17.21
N GLY A 141 -21.73 -9.49 -16.79
CA GLY A 141 -22.64 -10.54 -16.40
C GLY A 141 -22.60 -10.86 -14.89
N PRO A 142 -23.77 -11.23 -14.32
CA PRO A 142 -23.93 -11.32 -12.86
C PRO A 142 -23.13 -12.44 -12.21
N LEU A 143 -22.84 -13.53 -12.93
CA LEU A 143 -22.02 -14.62 -12.41
C LEU A 143 -20.57 -14.19 -12.29
N TYR A 144 -19.99 -13.71 -13.39
CA TYR A 144 -18.59 -13.29 -13.45
C TYR A 144 -18.28 -12.15 -12.47
N THR A 145 -19.14 -11.12 -12.43
CA THR A 145 -18.94 -9.97 -11.51
C THR A 145 -18.99 -10.38 -10.04
N ARG A 146 -19.89 -11.29 -9.69
CA ARG A 146 -19.97 -11.83 -8.32
C ARG A 146 -18.74 -12.68 -7.97
N GLU A 147 -18.38 -13.64 -8.84
CA GLU A 147 -17.20 -14.48 -8.62
C GLU A 147 -15.93 -13.65 -8.54
N PHE A 148 -15.77 -12.64 -9.42
CA PHE A 148 -14.65 -11.69 -9.36
C PHE A 148 -14.54 -11.02 -7.98
N ALA A 149 -15.63 -10.44 -7.50
CA ALA A 149 -15.62 -9.69 -6.23
C ALA A 149 -15.36 -10.60 -5.01
N THR A 150 -15.85 -11.84 -5.03
CA THR A 150 -15.67 -12.77 -3.89
C THR A 150 -14.24 -13.25 -3.72
N ILE A 151 -13.42 -13.27 -4.78
CA ILE A 151 -12.01 -13.70 -4.71
C ILE A 151 -11.24 -12.94 -3.63
N PHE A 152 -11.43 -11.64 -3.52
CA PHE A 152 -10.70 -10.82 -2.56
C PHE A 152 -11.03 -11.18 -1.10
N THR A 153 -12.31 -11.31 -0.79
CA THR A 153 -12.75 -11.66 0.56
C THR A 153 -12.40 -13.11 0.94
N GLU A 154 -12.46 -14.02 -0.02
CA GLU A 154 -12.06 -15.41 0.18
C GLU A 154 -10.57 -15.57 0.41
N LEU A 155 -9.72 -14.86 -0.37
CA LEU A 155 -8.28 -14.84 -0.16
C LEU A 155 -7.91 -14.19 1.17
N ALA A 156 -8.56 -13.07 1.52
CA ALA A 156 -8.33 -12.43 2.81
C ALA A 156 -8.65 -13.36 3.99
N LYS A 157 -9.75 -14.11 3.92
CA LYS A 157 -10.11 -15.13 4.91
C LYS A 157 -9.12 -16.30 4.91
N GLN A 158 -8.72 -16.79 3.73
CA GLN A 158 -7.79 -17.91 3.59
C GLN A 158 -6.42 -17.63 4.21
N PHE A 159 -5.92 -16.40 4.05
CA PHE A 159 -4.60 -15.98 4.54
C PHE A 159 -4.65 -15.22 5.86
N GLU A 160 -5.84 -15.04 6.44
CA GLU A 160 -6.07 -14.28 7.69
C GLU A 160 -5.48 -12.87 7.64
N ILE A 161 -5.63 -12.18 6.50
CA ILE A 161 -5.11 -10.84 6.25
C ILE A 161 -6.23 -9.79 6.21
N ALA A 162 -5.84 -8.53 6.39
CA ALA A 162 -6.76 -7.40 6.25
C ALA A 162 -7.21 -7.22 4.78
N CYS A 163 -8.46 -6.77 4.60
CA CYS A 163 -9.02 -6.53 3.29
C CYS A 163 -9.87 -5.25 3.27
N VAL A 164 -9.63 -4.40 2.28
CA VAL A 164 -10.56 -3.32 1.91
C VAL A 164 -11.67 -3.97 1.07
N PRO A 165 -12.94 -3.88 1.45
CA PRO A 165 -14.01 -4.55 0.68
C PRO A 165 -14.15 -4.06 -0.75
N PHE A 166 -13.98 -2.74 -0.97
CA PHE A 166 -14.05 -2.12 -2.28
C PHE A 166 -13.35 -0.75 -2.27
N LEU A 167 -12.29 -0.59 -3.10
CA LEU A 167 -11.54 0.67 -3.15
C LEU A 167 -12.39 1.87 -3.55
N LEU A 168 -13.27 1.69 -4.55
CA LEU A 168 -14.09 2.76 -5.13
C LEU A 168 -15.47 2.90 -4.46
N ASP A 169 -15.60 2.47 -3.20
CA ASP A 169 -16.86 2.64 -2.47
C ASP A 169 -17.20 4.12 -2.28
N GLY A 170 -18.45 4.48 -2.67
CA GLY A 170 -18.91 5.88 -2.70
C GLY A 170 -18.33 6.72 -3.86
N VAL A 171 -17.62 6.11 -4.82
CA VAL A 171 -17.04 6.77 -6.00
C VAL A 171 -17.55 6.15 -7.30
N ALA A 172 -17.54 4.83 -7.41
CA ALA A 172 -17.79 4.12 -8.67
C ALA A 172 -19.14 4.39 -9.34
N LEU A 173 -20.14 4.84 -8.59
CA LEU A 173 -21.50 5.13 -9.10
C LEU A 173 -21.77 6.62 -9.32
N ASP A 174 -20.81 7.48 -9.05
CA ASP A 174 -20.94 8.93 -9.24
C ASP A 174 -20.09 9.39 -10.44
N PRO A 175 -20.72 9.70 -11.60
CA PRO A 175 -19.99 10.16 -12.78
C PRO A 175 -19.22 11.47 -12.55
N GLN A 176 -19.56 12.27 -11.54
CA GLN A 176 -18.85 13.51 -11.21
C GLN A 176 -17.51 13.26 -10.49
N LEU A 177 -17.31 12.06 -10.00
CA LEU A 177 -16.08 11.64 -9.33
C LEU A 177 -15.15 10.83 -10.27
N LEU A 178 -15.62 10.51 -11.48
CA LEU A 178 -14.89 9.70 -12.46
C LEU A 178 -14.45 10.56 -13.65
N GLN A 179 -13.33 10.14 -14.26
CA GLN A 179 -12.87 10.68 -15.54
C GLN A 179 -13.84 10.27 -16.67
N GLY A 180 -13.67 10.86 -17.85
CA GLY A 180 -14.55 10.61 -19.00
C GLY A 180 -14.62 9.16 -19.48
N ASP A 181 -13.72 8.28 -18.99
CA ASP A 181 -13.74 6.85 -19.27
C ASP A 181 -14.68 6.05 -18.35
N GLY A 182 -15.21 6.67 -17.30
CA GLY A 182 -16.12 6.05 -16.34
C GLY A 182 -15.47 4.99 -15.44
N ILE A 183 -14.15 4.94 -15.39
CA ILE A 183 -13.36 3.93 -14.64
C ILE A 183 -12.42 4.60 -13.63
N HIS A 184 -11.65 5.60 -14.07
CA HIS A 184 -10.62 6.21 -13.25
C HIS A 184 -11.17 7.39 -12.44
N PRO A 185 -10.90 7.45 -11.12
CA PRO A 185 -11.33 8.56 -10.28
C PRO A 185 -10.61 9.87 -10.63
N LEU A 186 -11.34 10.98 -10.51
CA LEU A 186 -10.78 12.33 -10.54
C LEU A 186 -9.98 12.63 -9.27
N ALA A 187 -9.19 13.72 -9.28
CA ALA A 187 -8.44 14.18 -8.11
C ALA A 187 -9.35 14.43 -6.89
N VAL A 188 -10.54 14.98 -7.10
CA VAL A 188 -11.54 15.25 -6.05
C VAL A 188 -12.02 13.99 -5.33
N ALA A 189 -11.94 12.83 -5.96
CA ALA A 189 -12.34 11.55 -5.39
C ALA A 189 -11.24 10.86 -4.55
N GLN A 190 -9.98 11.25 -4.72
CA GLN A 190 -8.83 10.57 -4.11
C GLN A 190 -8.86 10.57 -2.56
N PRO A 191 -9.31 11.64 -1.87
CA PRO A 191 -9.49 11.57 -0.43
C PRO A 191 -10.47 10.45 0.00
N ARG A 192 -11.52 10.19 -0.78
CA ARG A 192 -12.46 9.12 -0.48
C ARG A 192 -11.81 7.73 -0.61
N LEU A 193 -10.96 7.53 -1.63
CA LEU A 193 -10.19 6.29 -1.76
C LEU A 193 -9.30 6.07 -0.52
N LEU A 194 -8.62 7.09 -0.07
CA LEU A 194 -7.82 7.01 1.16
C LEU A 194 -8.68 6.64 2.37
N GLU A 195 -9.85 7.27 2.54
CA GLU A 195 -10.76 6.94 3.65
C GLU A 195 -11.33 5.51 3.55
N ASN A 196 -11.45 4.94 2.36
CA ASN A 196 -11.82 3.54 2.19
C ASN A 196 -10.68 2.58 2.59
N VAL A 197 -9.43 2.99 2.40
CA VAL A 197 -8.23 2.18 2.73
C VAL A 197 -7.83 2.31 4.20
N TRP A 198 -7.89 3.51 4.76
CA TRP A 198 -7.30 3.83 6.05
C TRP A 198 -7.77 2.96 7.23
N PRO A 199 -9.07 2.70 7.41
CA PRO A 199 -9.55 1.88 8.54
C PRO A 199 -8.99 0.45 8.56
N HIS A 200 -8.59 -0.05 7.39
CA HIS A 200 -8.02 -1.40 7.23
C HIS A 200 -6.49 -1.40 7.27
N LEU A 201 -5.85 -0.28 6.92
CA LEU A 201 -4.40 -0.12 6.94
C LEU A 201 -3.88 0.28 8.34
N ALA A 202 -4.52 1.24 9.01
CA ALA A 202 -4.05 1.78 10.28
C ALA A 202 -3.79 0.71 11.36
N PRO A 203 -4.63 -0.33 11.54
CA PRO A 203 -4.37 -1.42 12.49
C PRO A 203 -3.12 -2.25 12.17
N LEU A 204 -2.61 -2.17 10.95
CA LEU A 204 -1.37 -2.83 10.53
C LEU A 204 -0.11 -2.01 10.85
N LEU A 205 -0.24 -0.76 11.28
CA LEU A 205 0.87 0.13 11.64
C LEU A 205 1.16 -0.03 13.13
N ARG A 206 2.33 -0.57 13.46
CA ARG A 206 2.72 -0.84 14.86
C ARG A 206 4.09 -0.24 15.16
#